data_2ba44c9f0390534e8b271e567334de6c
#
_entry.id   2ba44c9f0390534e8b271e567334de6c
#
_cell.length_a   1.000
_cell.length_b   1.000
_cell.length_c   1.000
_cell.angle_alpha   90.00
_cell.angle_beta   90.00
_cell.angle_gamma   90.00
#
_symmetry.space_group_name_H-M   'P 1'
#
loop_
_entity.id
_entity.type
_entity.pdbx_description
1 polymer ?
#
loop_
_entity_poly.entity_id
_entity_poly.type
_entity_poly.pdbx_seq_one_letter_code
_entity_poly.pdbx_strand_id
1 'polypeptide(L)'
;GGGRYDGLIKSLGGPDQPGIGYAMGVERLLMVMKAQGIEIPAPAPCDLYIGSIGEEASVEALRFCGILRKEGFSAECDIVGRSVKAQMKYADKIGARFSMVLGDNELAEKKATVKNMATGENAEVTLDGDGLKQYLYGAELEALSDPLKDTLTGLLENMKANPAPEGKE
;
A
#
# COMPACT_ATOMS: atom_id res chain seq x y z
N GLY A 1 29.52 -1.52 -12.06
CA GLY A 1 30.83 -0.93 -12.32
C GLY A 1 30.75 0.57 -12.53
N GLY A 2 31.87 1.24 -12.37
CA GLY A 2 31.94 2.68 -12.55
C GLY A 2 33.38 3.15 -12.70
N GLY A 3 33.56 4.44 -12.89
CA GLY A 3 34.85 5.01 -13.07
C GLY A 3 34.85 6.54 -13.05
N ARG A 4 36.07 7.06 -13.14
CA ARG A 4 36.31 8.48 -13.33
C ARG A 4 36.46 8.74 -14.83
N TYR A 5 35.74 9.70 -15.35
CA TYR A 5 35.63 10.00 -16.78
C TYR A 5 36.08 11.45 -17.05
N ASP A 6 37.34 11.76 -16.73
CA ASP A 6 37.93 13.06 -17.03
C ASP A 6 37.99 13.26 -18.54
N GLY A 7 37.58 14.43 -19.00
CA GLY A 7 37.50 14.76 -20.43
C GLY A 7 36.23 14.30 -21.17
N LEU A 8 35.36 13.49 -20.57
CA LEU A 8 34.13 13.06 -21.23
C LEU A 8 33.20 14.26 -21.56
N ILE A 9 33.01 15.16 -20.61
CA ILE A 9 32.17 16.35 -20.80
C ILE A 9 32.73 17.22 -21.91
N LYS A 10 34.05 17.43 -21.93
CA LYS A 10 34.75 18.17 -22.98
C LYS A 10 34.61 17.53 -24.35
N SER A 11 34.69 16.18 -24.44
CA SER A 11 34.55 15.48 -25.71
C SER A 11 33.14 15.57 -26.29
N LEU A 12 32.12 15.83 -25.44
CA LEU A 12 30.73 16.06 -25.80
C LEU A 12 30.40 17.56 -26.04
N GLY A 13 31.42 18.43 -26.08
CA GLY A 13 31.25 19.86 -26.35
C GLY A 13 30.95 20.70 -25.11
N GLY A 14 31.05 20.14 -23.92
CA GLY A 14 30.89 20.87 -22.64
C GLY A 14 32.19 21.41 -22.09
N PRO A 15 32.18 22.06 -20.90
CA PRO A 15 33.36 22.57 -20.24
C PRO A 15 34.34 21.46 -19.84
N ASP A 16 35.61 21.81 -19.63
CA ASP A 16 36.63 20.89 -19.16
C ASP A 16 36.45 20.61 -17.66
N GLN A 17 35.56 19.66 -17.34
CA GLN A 17 35.26 19.26 -15.98
C GLN A 17 35.40 17.73 -15.82
N PRO A 18 35.92 17.29 -14.66
CA PRO A 18 35.97 15.86 -14.37
C PRO A 18 34.55 15.31 -14.17
N GLY A 19 34.36 14.06 -14.58
CA GLY A 19 33.15 13.31 -14.37
C GLY A 19 33.39 12.03 -13.58
N ILE A 20 32.43 11.62 -12.80
CA ILE A 20 32.40 10.32 -12.13
C ILE A 20 31.04 9.69 -12.35
N GLY A 21 31.02 8.41 -12.58
CA GLY A 21 29.76 7.69 -12.76
C GLY A 21 29.88 6.22 -12.39
N TYR A 22 28.75 5.62 -12.09
CA TYR A 22 28.67 4.18 -11.90
C TYR A 22 27.33 3.65 -12.38
N ALA A 23 27.32 2.35 -12.70
CA ALA A 23 26.10 1.61 -13.00
C ALA A 23 26.10 0.29 -12.25
N MET A 24 24.93 -0.12 -11.81
CA MET A 24 24.72 -1.37 -11.06
C MET A 24 23.51 -2.11 -11.63
N GLY A 25 23.67 -3.40 -11.90
CA GLY A 25 22.57 -4.27 -12.32
C GLY A 25 21.79 -4.71 -11.07
N VAL A 26 20.56 -4.23 -10.92
CA VAL A 26 19.70 -4.55 -9.77
C VAL A 26 19.36 -6.03 -9.75
N GLU A 27 19.02 -6.62 -10.89
CA GLU A 27 18.71 -8.05 -11.02
C GLU A 27 19.90 -8.92 -10.60
N ARG A 28 21.13 -8.52 -11.01
CA ARG A 28 22.35 -9.23 -10.64
C ARG A 28 22.61 -9.14 -9.15
N LEU A 29 22.33 -7.98 -8.52
CA LEU A 29 22.43 -7.81 -7.08
C LEU A 29 21.46 -8.74 -6.34
N LEU A 30 20.20 -8.79 -6.78
CA LEU A 30 19.18 -9.68 -6.22
C LEU A 30 19.56 -11.16 -6.38
N MET A 31 20.16 -11.54 -7.51
CA MET A 31 20.67 -12.90 -7.71
C MET A 31 21.79 -13.25 -6.72
N VAL A 32 22.72 -12.32 -6.48
CA VAL A 32 23.81 -12.52 -5.50
C VAL A 32 23.24 -12.63 -4.09
N MET A 33 22.31 -11.76 -3.70
CA MET A 33 21.64 -11.83 -2.40
C MET A 33 20.97 -13.20 -2.19
N LYS A 34 20.21 -13.67 -3.17
CA LYS A 34 19.60 -15.01 -3.11
C LYS A 34 20.63 -16.14 -3.01
N ALA A 35 21.71 -16.05 -3.78
CA ALA A 35 22.79 -17.07 -3.73
C ALA A 35 23.51 -17.10 -2.37
N GLN A 36 23.53 -15.99 -1.65
CA GLN A 36 24.07 -15.88 -0.29
C GLN A 36 23.06 -16.24 0.81
N GLY A 37 21.85 -16.66 0.43
CA GLY A 37 20.80 -17.01 1.39
C GLY A 37 20.18 -15.79 2.11
N ILE A 38 20.38 -14.57 1.57
CA ILE A 38 19.74 -13.38 2.12
C ILE A 38 18.26 -13.39 1.73
N GLU A 39 17.39 -13.40 2.72
CA GLU A 39 15.96 -13.34 2.52
C GLU A 39 15.57 -11.92 2.06
N ILE A 40 14.91 -11.86 0.92
CA ILE A 40 14.36 -10.60 0.38
C ILE A 40 12.93 -10.52 0.87
N PRO A 41 12.56 -9.49 1.67
CA PRO A 41 11.20 -9.35 2.15
C PRO A 41 10.21 -9.33 0.99
N ALA A 42 9.08 -10.01 1.15
CA ALA A 42 7.98 -9.88 0.22
C ALA A 42 7.48 -8.41 0.22
N PRO A 43 7.03 -7.88 -0.93
CA PRO A 43 6.42 -6.57 -0.95
C PRO A 43 5.20 -6.55 -0.02
N ALA A 44 4.98 -5.42 0.65
CA ALA A 44 3.78 -5.22 1.45
C ALA A 44 2.52 -5.40 0.57
N PRO A 45 1.45 -5.99 1.10
CA PRO A 45 0.18 -6.07 0.38
C PRO A 45 -0.32 -4.67 0.05
N CYS A 46 -1.11 -4.55 -1.02
CA CYS A 46 -1.75 -3.30 -1.40
C CYS A 46 -2.84 -2.96 -0.36
N ASP A 47 -2.74 -1.79 0.28
CA ASP A 47 -3.76 -1.37 1.25
C ASP A 47 -5.04 -0.95 0.55
N LEU A 48 -4.95 -0.12 -0.49
CA LEU A 48 -6.10 0.34 -1.25
C LEU A 48 -5.85 0.29 -2.75
N TYR A 49 -6.73 -0.40 -3.47
CA TYR A 49 -6.79 -0.33 -4.93
C TYR A 49 -7.89 0.63 -5.36
N ILE A 50 -7.54 1.62 -6.19
CA ILE A 50 -8.47 2.63 -6.71
C ILE A 50 -8.74 2.33 -8.18
N GLY A 51 -9.91 1.74 -8.47
CA GLY A 51 -10.42 1.60 -9.83
C GLY A 51 -10.97 2.92 -10.35
N SER A 52 -11.03 3.08 -11.68
CA SER A 52 -11.55 4.31 -12.30
C SER A 52 -12.34 4.03 -13.56
N ILE A 53 -13.31 4.90 -13.83
CA ILE A 53 -14.12 4.93 -15.06
C ILE A 53 -14.03 6.34 -15.65
N GLY A 54 -13.44 6.47 -16.82
CA GLY A 54 -13.23 7.76 -17.48
C GLY A 54 -11.87 8.38 -17.15
N GLU A 55 -11.52 9.39 -17.94
CA GLU A 55 -10.19 10.02 -17.86
C GLU A 55 -10.01 10.85 -16.60
N GLU A 56 -11.02 11.65 -16.24
CA GLU A 56 -11.00 12.49 -15.05
C GLU A 56 -10.86 11.66 -13.77
N ALA A 57 -11.65 10.59 -13.66
CA ALA A 57 -11.55 9.65 -12.54
C ALA A 57 -10.19 8.95 -12.48
N SER A 58 -9.56 8.67 -13.61
CA SER A 58 -8.22 8.06 -13.65
C SER A 58 -7.14 9.01 -13.13
N VAL A 59 -7.23 10.30 -13.48
CA VAL A 59 -6.32 11.33 -12.97
C VAL A 59 -6.48 11.50 -11.46
N GLU A 60 -7.71 11.57 -10.97
CA GLU A 60 -8.00 11.67 -9.54
C GLU A 60 -7.56 10.42 -8.76
N ALA A 61 -7.78 9.22 -9.31
CA ALA A 61 -7.29 7.98 -8.72
C ALA A 61 -5.76 8.00 -8.52
N LEU A 62 -5.03 8.45 -9.54
CA LEU A 62 -3.58 8.58 -9.46
C LEU A 62 -3.16 9.63 -8.41
N ARG A 63 -3.88 10.76 -8.32
CA ARG A 63 -3.66 11.81 -7.33
C ARG A 63 -3.85 11.26 -5.90
N PHE A 64 -4.92 10.53 -5.65
CA PHE A 64 -5.18 9.90 -4.34
C PHE A 64 -4.13 8.84 -3.99
N CYS A 65 -3.71 8.01 -4.95
CA CYS A 65 -2.57 7.10 -4.74
C CYS A 65 -1.32 7.86 -4.29
N GLY A 66 -1.01 9.00 -4.93
CA GLY A 66 0.13 9.83 -4.55
C GLY A 66 0.04 10.40 -3.13
N ILE A 67 -1.16 10.80 -2.69
CA ILE A 67 -1.42 11.29 -1.32
C ILE A 67 -1.20 10.15 -0.31
N LEU A 68 -1.83 9.00 -0.53
CA LEU A 68 -1.76 7.86 0.37
C LEU A 68 -0.34 7.29 0.49
N ARG A 69 0.39 7.22 -0.61
CA ARG A 69 1.80 6.76 -0.61
C ARG A 69 2.73 7.69 0.19
N LYS A 70 2.46 9.00 0.24
CA LYS A 70 3.22 9.96 1.08
C LYS A 70 3.00 9.71 2.57
N GLU A 71 1.86 9.18 2.94
CA GLU A 71 1.52 8.78 4.32
C GLU A 71 2.01 7.36 4.67
N GLY A 72 2.64 6.66 3.74
CA GLY A 72 3.20 5.33 3.96
C GLY A 72 2.29 4.17 3.56
N PHE A 73 1.06 4.43 3.09
CA PHE A 73 0.16 3.39 2.60
C PHE A 73 0.57 2.87 1.22
N SER A 74 0.39 1.58 0.99
CA SER A 74 0.52 0.97 -0.33
C SER A 74 -0.79 1.14 -1.11
N ALA A 75 -0.84 2.11 -2.02
CA ALA A 75 -2.02 2.39 -2.84
C ALA A 75 -1.71 2.20 -4.32
N GLU A 76 -2.63 1.58 -5.06
CA GLU A 76 -2.50 1.26 -6.49
C GLU A 76 -3.74 1.71 -7.26
N CYS A 77 -3.57 2.05 -8.54
CA CYS A 77 -4.69 2.35 -9.44
C CYS A 77 -4.46 1.77 -10.84
N ASP A 78 -5.51 1.76 -11.67
CA ASP A 78 -5.36 1.35 -13.06
C ASP A 78 -4.69 2.44 -13.89
N ILE A 79 -3.61 2.07 -14.58
CA ILE A 79 -2.88 2.95 -15.50
C ILE A 79 -2.96 2.50 -16.96
N VAL A 80 -3.73 1.44 -17.23
CA VAL A 80 -3.79 0.79 -18.55
C VAL A 80 -5.14 1.03 -19.23
N GLY A 81 -6.13 1.55 -18.51
CA GLY A 81 -7.48 1.77 -19.03
C GLY A 81 -8.31 0.49 -19.13
N ARG A 82 -8.17 -0.42 -18.18
CA ARG A 82 -8.92 -1.69 -18.14
C ARG A 82 -10.39 -1.45 -17.81
N SER A 83 -11.27 -2.39 -18.22
CA SER A 83 -12.64 -2.39 -17.73
C SER A 83 -12.69 -2.58 -16.21
N VAL A 84 -13.73 -2.03 -15.55
CA VAL A 84 -13.90 -2.13 -14.07
C VAL A 84 -13.80 -3.58 -13.58
N LYS A 85 -14.42 -4.52 -14.30
CA LYS A 85 -14.33 -5.94 -13.96
C LYS A 85 -12.88 -6.46 -13.97
N ALA A 86 -12.07 -6.02 -14.93
CA ALA A 86 -10.66 -6.41 -15.00
C ALA A 86 -9.81 -5.72 -13.93
N GLN A 87 -10.15 -4.47 -13.58
CA GLN A 87 -9.52 -3.73 -12.49
C GLN A 87 -9.78 -4.42 -11.15
N MET A 88 -11.01 -4.80 -10.85
CA MET A 88 -11.35 -5.49 -9.59
C MET A 88 -10.72 -6.89 -9.52
N LYS A 89 -10.65 -7.62 -10.63
CA LYS A 89 -9.90 -8.88 -10.69
C LYS A 89 -8.40 -8.68 -10.44
N TYR A 90 -7.86 -7.56 -10.87
CA TYR A 90 -6.47 -7.23 -10.61
C TYR A 90 -6.25 -6.85 -9.14
N ALA A 91 -7.15 -6.08 -8.53
CA ALA A 91 -7.14 -5.77 -7.10
C ALA A 91 -7.09 -7.05 -6.24
N ASP A 92 -7.95 -8.02 -6.57
CA ASP A 92 -7.94 -9.34 -5.92
C ASP A 92 -6.61 -10.08 -6.13
N LYS A 93 -6.10 -10.10 -7.37
CA LYS A 93 -4.83 -10.76 -7.71
C LYS A 93 -3.62 -10.22 -6.93
N ILE A 94 -3.57 -8.91 -6.68
CA ILE A 94 -2.48 -8.27 -5.92
C ILE A 94 -2.69 -8.32 -4.40
N GLY A 95 -3.78 -8.93 -3.95
CA GLY A 95 -4.11 -9.04 -2.54
C GLY A 95 -4.45 -7.70 -1.89
N ALA A 96 -5.14 -6.81 -2.62
CA ALA A 96 -5.56 -5.53 -2.05
C ALA A 96 -6.49 -5.77 -0.84
N ARG A 97 -6.22 -5.08 0.28
CA ARG A 97 -7.05 -5.15 1.48
C ARG A 97 -8.39 -4.46 1.26
N PHE A 98 -8.34 -3.32 0.60
CA PHE A 98 -9.51 -2.52 0.27
C PHE A 98 -9.53 -2.19 -1.22
N SER A 99 -10.72 -1.96 -1.76
CA SER A 99 -10.90 -1.47 -3.13
C SER A 99 -12.01 -0.44 -3.19
N MET A 100 -11.89 0.53 -4.08
CA MET A 100 -12.95 1.45 -4.44
C MET A 100 -12.94 1.70 -5.95
N VAL A 101 -14.04 2.22 -6.49
CA VAL A 101 -14.13 2.62 -7.89
C VAL A 101 -14.58 4.08 -7.94
N LEU A 102 -13.88 4.87 -8.73
CA LEU A 102 -14.21 6.26 -9.01
C LEU A 102 -14.83 6.38 -10.40
N GLY A 103 -15.89 7.11 -10.47
CA GLY A 103 -16.55 7.57 -11.69
C GLY A 103 -17.05 8.99 -11.53
N ASP A 104 -17.79 9.50 -12.50
CA ASP A 104 -18.28 10.87 -12.51
C ASP A 104 -19.18 11.18 -11.30
N ASN A 105 -19.98 10.21 -10.85
CA ASN A 105 -20.88 10.37 -9.70
C ASN A 105 -20.08 10.56 -8.40
N GLU A 106 -19.12 9.69 -8.15
CA GLU A 106 -18.27 9.75 -6.95
C GLU A 106 -17.48 11.07 -6.90
N LEU A 107 -17.00 11.53 -8.05
CA LEU A 107 -16.30 12.82 -8.14
C LEU A 107 -17.25 14.01 -7.87
N ALA A 108 -18.47 13.98 -8.41
CA ALA A 108 -19.46 15.03 -8.22
C ALA A 108 -19.96 15.10 -6.76
N GLU A 109 -20.23 13.95 -6.15
CA GLU A 109 -20.71 13.84 -4.76
C GLU A 109 -19.61 13.99 -3.73
N LYS A 110 -18.34 13.90 -4.16
CA LYS A 110 -17.14 13.85 -3.28
C LYS A 110 -17.23 12.76 -2.22
N LYS A 111 -17.77 11.62 -2.59
CA LYS A 111 -17.93 10.43 -1.77
C LYS A 111 -17.61 9.20 -2.60
N ALA A 112 -17.05 8.20 -1.95
CA ALA A 112 -16.78 6.90 -2.57
C ALA A 112 -17.12 5.78 -1.61
N THR A 113 -17.43 4.62 -2.17
CA THR A 113 -17.63 3.39 -1.39
C THR A 113 -16.34 2.59 -1.41
N VAL A 114 -15.76 2.40 -0.25
CA VAL A 114 -14.62 1.50 -0.03
C VAL A 114 -15.13 0.13 0.38
N LYS A 115 -14.70 -0.90 -0.33
CA LYS A 115 -15.02 -2.29 -0.05
C LYS A 115 -13.84 -2.96 0.65
N ASN A 116 -14.09 -3.59 1.78
CA ASN A 116 -13.16 -4.53 2.40
C ASN A 116 -13.15 -5.83 1.58
N MET A 117 -12.00 -6.21 1.05
CA MET A 117 -11.90 -7.37 0.15
C MET A 117 -11.98 -8.71 0.89
N ALA A 118 -11.69 -8.74 2.19
CA ALA A 118 -11.75 -9.95 3.01
C ALA A 118 -13.17 -10.22 3.52
N THR A 119 -13.86 -9.20 4.06
CA THR A 119 -15.21 -9.34 4.65
C THR A 119 -16.33 -9.09 3.64
N GLY A 120 -16.04 -8.34 2.57
CA GLY A 120 -17.02 -7.88 1.60
C GLY A 120 -17.86 -6.69 2.07
N GLU A 121 -17.60 -6.16 3.25
CA GLU A 121 -18.29 -4.98 3.79
C GLU A 121 -17.95 -3.72 3.03
N ASN A 122 -18.89 -2.82 2.96
CA ASN A 122 -18.76 -1.54 2.28
C ASN A 122 -18.86 -0.40 3.30
N ALA A 123 -18.01 0.59 3.16
CA ALA A 123 -18.04 1.82 3.94
C ALA A 123 -18.02 3.04 3.00
N GLU A 124 -18.87 4.02 3.27
CA GLU A 124 -18.84 5.29 2.57
C GLU A 124 -17.75 6.19 3.19
N VAL A 125 -16.92 6.78 2.35
CA VAL A 125 -15.84 7.69 2.74
C VAL A 125 -15.94 8.99 1.97
N THR A 126 -15.51 10.09 2.60
CA THR A 126 -15.35 11.37 1.91
C THR A 126 -14.21 11.26 0.91
N LEU A 127 -14.47 11.65 -0.32
CA LEU A 127 -13.49 11.58 -1.41
C LEU A 127 -12.57 12.80 -1.37
N ASP A 128 -11.76 12.85 -0.34
CA ASP A 128 -10.62 13.75 -0.19
C ASP A 128 -9.43 13.00 0.43
N GLY A 129 -8.28 13.67 0.48
CA GLY A 129 -7.07 13.04 1.02
C GLY A 129 -7.18 12.68 2.50
N ASP A 130 -7.91 13.47 3.28
CA ASP A 130 -8.03 13.27 4.73
C ASP A 130 -9.04 12.18 5.07
N GLY A 131 -10.18 12.13 4.39
CA GLY A 131 -11.20 11.08 4.57
C GLY A 131 -10.65 9.69 4.27
N LEU A 132 -9.92 9.54 3.16
CA LEU A 132 -9.28 8.28 2.81
C LEU A 132 -8.21 7.86 3.81
N LYS A 133 -7.38 8.80 4.28
CA LYS A 133 -6.38 8.54 5.32
C LYS A 133 -7.02 8.10 6.63
N GLN A 134 -8.04 8.83 7.10
CA GLN A 134 -8.75 8.48 8.33
C GLN A 134 -9.37 7.09 8.28
N TYR A 135 -9.95 6.73 7.14
CA TYR A 135 -10.49 5.38 6.95
C TYR A 135 -9.41 4.30 7.07
N LEU A 136 -8.28 4.47 6.38
CA LEU A 136 -7.21 3.48 6.40
C LEU A 136 -6.53 3.39 7.77
N TYR A 137 -6.27 4.51 8.45
CA TYR A 137 -5.75 4.51 9.82
C TYR A 137 -6.72 3.86 10.81
N GLY A 138 -8.02 4.11 10.67
CA GLY A 138 -9.05 3.43 11.46
C GLY A 138 -9.00 1.92 11.30
N ALA A 139 -8.92 1.45 10.07
CA ALA A 139 -8.81 0.02 9.76
C ALA A 139 -7.50 -0.62 10.27
N GLU A 140 -6.40 0.12 10.29
CA GLU A 140 -5.15 -0.35 10.91
C GLU A 140 -5.27 -0.47 12.42
N LEU A 141 -5.87 0.52 13.08
CA LEU A 141 -6.11 0.49 14.52
C LEU A 141 -7.03 -0.66 14.94
N GLU A 142 -8.08 -0.92 14.17
CA GLU A 142 -8.95 -2.07 14.39
C GLU A 142 -8.18 -3.39 14.26
N ALA A 143 -7.40 -3.55 13.20
CA ALA A 143 -6.58 -4.75 12.99
C ALA A 143 -5.53 -4.98 14.10
N LEU A 144 -4.99 -3.91 14.68
CA LEU A 144 -4.07 -3.99 15.83
C LEU A 144 -4.80 -4.29 17.15
N SER A 145 -6.05 -3.86 17.30
CA SER A 145 -6.83 -4.05 18.53
C SER A 145 -7.43 -5.45 18.62
N ASP A 146 -7.71 -6.12 17.51
CA ASP A 146 -8.36 -7.43 17.49
C ASP A 146 -7.54 -8.54 18.18
N PRO A 147 -6.23 -8.71 17.93
CA PRO A 147 -5.41 -9.67 18.66
C PRO A 147 -5.34 -9.39 20.18
N LEU A 148 -5.41 -8.11 20.57
CA LEU A 148 -5.45 -7.71 21.99
C LEU A 148 -6.78 -8.07 22.64
N LYS A 149 -7.91 -7.86 21.94
CA LYS A 149 -9.24 -8.25 22.39
C LYS A 149 -9.33 -9.77 22.58
N ASP A 150 -8.84 -10.54 21.61
CA ASP A 150 -8.84 -12.02 21.67
C ASP A 150 -7.99 -12.52 22.83
N THR A 151 -6.81 -11.92 23.05
CA THR A 151 -5.94 -12.25 24.19
C THR A 151 -6.61 -11.92 25.52
N LEU A 152 -7.22 -10.76 25.65
CA LEU A 152 -7.94 -10.34 26.87
C LEU A 152 -9.15 -11.23 27.14
N THR A 153 -9.92 -11.59 26.10
CA THR A 153 -11.06 -12.49 26.23
C THR A 153 -10.61 -13.87 26.70
N GLY A 154 -9.56 -14.43 26.12
CA GLY A 154 -8.99 -15.70 26.54
C GLY A 154 -8.46 -15.68 27.97
N LEU A 155 -7.84 -14.55 28.42
CA LEU A 155 -7.40 -14.37 29.80
C LEU A 155 -8.60 -14.32 30.76
N LEU A 156 -9.65 -13.58 30.41
CA LEU A 156 -10.87 -13.48 31.23
C LEU A 156 -11.60 -14.82 31.34
N GLU A 157 -11.65 -15.62 30.28
CA GLU A 157 -12.22 -16.97 30.30
C GLU A 157 -11.40 -17.90 31.17
N ASN A 158 -10.07 -17.85 31.07
CA ASN A 158 -9.18 -18.65 31.94
C ASN A 158 -9.30 -18.27 33.42
N MET A 159 -9.44 -16.96 33.73
CA MET A 159 -9.68 -16.51 35.11
C MET A 159 -11.03 -16.96 35.65
N LYS A 160 -12.07 -17.01 34.83
CA LYS A 160 -13.38 -17.56 35.22
C LYS A 160 -13.36 -19.08 35.41
N ALA A 161 -12.60 -19.81 34.58
CA ALA A 161 -12.46 -21.25 34.66
C ALA A 161 -11.58 -21.71 35.85
N ASN A 162 -10.68 -20.85 36.32
CA ASN A 162 -9.75 -21.16 37.40
C ASN A 162 -9.71 -19.99 38.40
N PRO A 163 -10.78 -19.80 39.22
CA PRO A 163 -10.80 -18.74 40.22
C PRO A 163 -9.66 -18.96 41.22
N ALA A 164 -8.97 -17.88 41.57
CA ALA A 164 -7.90 -17.90 42.56
C ALA A 164 -8.43 -18.56 43.85
N PRO A 165 -7.62 -19.39 44.54
CA PRO A 165 -8.03 -20.01 45.79
C PRO A 165 -8.36 -18.88 46.81
N GLU A 166 -9.59 -18.90 47.34
CA GLU A 166 -10.01 -18.00 48.41
C GLU A 166 -9.01 -18.14 49.55
N GLY A 167 -8.35 -17.04 49.89
CA GLY A 167 -7.45 -16.97 51.03
C GLY A 167 -8.19 -17.37 52.29
N LYS A 168 -7.83 -18.47 52.89
CA LYS A 168 -8.21 -18.79 54.24
C LYS A 168 -7.45 -17.84 55.16
N GLU A 169 -8.17 -16.96 55.83
CA GLU A 169 -7.72 -16.29 57.04
C GLU A 169 -7.47 -17.28 58.18
#